data_e324570a20dc27d5bd3557aa55c34536
#
_entry.id   e324570a20dc27d5bd3557aa55c34536
#
_cell.length_a   1.000
_cell.length_b   1.000
_cell.length_c   1.000
_cell.angle_alpha   90.00
_cell.angle_beta   90.00
_cell.angle_gamma   90.00
#
_symmetry.space_group_name_H-M   'P 1'
#
loop_
_entity.id
_entity.type
_entity.pdbx_description
1 polymer ?
#
loop_
_entity_poly.entity_id
_entity_poly.type
_entity_poly.pdbx_seq_one_letter_code
_entity_poly.pdbx_strand_id
1 'polypeptide(L)'
;MPESRTRPVAVAITGGIGAGKSELLRAFARQGAPTISSDEIVHVLLRQPGVKELIVERFGERVLDDDGEISRGRVAERVFRNQDDLRWLEELLHPRVIAAYLRWREQLGELDDPPALCVTEVPLLYEVGGETRFDAVVVVTAAPEVRAARLGHPVSDRETRLLPIEQKVAKADFVYENEGSLEELEAFASDVIATLSRS
;
A
#
# COMPACT_ATOMS: atom_id res chain seq x y z
N MET A 1 -7.62 -26.90 22.75
CA MET A 1 -8.49 -26.11 21.90
C MET A 1 -7.65 -25.00 21.33
N PRO A 2 -7.40 -24.88 20.01
CA PRO A 2 -6.76 -23.69 19.48
C PRO A 2 -7.70 -22.53 19.79
N GLU A 3 -7.16 -21.49 20.43
CA GLU A 3 -7.89 -20.24 20.63
C GLU A 3 -8.33 -19.74 19.25
N SER A 4 -9.62 -19.60 19.07
CA SER A 4 -10.24 -19.06 17.89
C SER A 4 -9.59 -17.69 17.60
N ARG A 5 -8.81 -17.57 16.53
CA ARG A 5 -8.28 -16.29 16.09
C ARG A 5 -9.47 -15.37 15.83
N THR A 6 -9.62 -14.38 16.66
CA THR A 6 -10.68 -13.38 16.56
C THR A 6 -10.37 -12.33 15.49
N ARG A 7 -9.17 -12.34 14.89
CA ARG A 7 -8.80 -11.40 13.81
C ARG A 7 -7.95 -12.06 12.72
N PRO A 8 -8.08 -11.64 11.46
CA PRO A 8 -7.22 -12.08 10.37
C PRO A 8 -5.73 -11.74 10.63
N VAL A 9 -4.82 -12.59 10.17
CA VAL A 9 -3.39 -12.24 10.09
C VAL A 9 -3.23 -11.07 9.13
N ALA A 10 -2.65 -9.98 9.61
CA ALA A 10 -2.48 -8.77 8.82
C ALA A 10 -1.14 -8.80 8.07
N VAL A 11 -1.18 -8.87 6.75
CA VAL A 11 -0.01 -8.87 5.88
C VAL A 11 0.15 -7.53 5.19
N ALA A 12 1.35 -6.95 5.23
CA ALA A 12 1.70 -5.78 4.42
C ALA A 12 2.45 -6.20 3.15
N ILE A 13 2.14 -5.57 2.02
CA ILE A 13 2.97 -5.62 0.80
C ILE A 13 3.63 -4.26 0.63
N THR A 14 4.97 -4.24 0.52
CA THR A 14 5.76 -3.06 0.20
C THR A 14 6.86 -3.39 -0.81
N GLY A 15 7.68 -2.42 -1.21
CA GLY A 15 8.78 -2.65 -2.18
C GLY A 15 8.98 -1.47 -3.13
N GLY A 16 9.88 -1.63 -4.10
CA GLY A 16 10.30 -0.59 -5.04
C GLY A 16 9.17 -0.11 -5.98
N ILE A 17 9.38 1.06 -6.56
CA ILE A 17 8.50 1.60 -7.62
C ILE A 17 8.63 0.67 -8.86
N GLY A 18 7.51 0.27 -9.47
CA GLY A 18 7.51 -0.62 -10.62
C GLY A 18 7.82 -2.09 -10.32
N ALA A 19 8.02 -2.47 -9.04
CA ALA A 19 8.32 -3.85 -8.66
C ALA A 19 7.14 -4.83 -8.83
N GLY A 20 5.89 -4.35 -8.95
CA GLY A 20 4.72 -5.21 -9.17
C GLY A 20 3.91 -5.51 -7.92
N LYS A 21 4.00 -4.67 -6.89
CA LYS A 21 3.21 -4.80 -5.64
C LYS A 21 1.72 -4.99 -5.87
N SER A 22 1.13 -4.16 -6.72
CA SER A 22 -0.31 -4.20 -7.01
C SER A 22 -0.72 -5.48 -7.76
N GLU A 23 0.19 -6.09 -8.55
CA GLU A 23 -0.10 -7.39 -9.16
C GLU A 23 -0.04 -8.52 -8.12
N LEU A 24 0.91 -8.47 -7.19
CA LEU A 24 0.93 -9.41 -6.08
C LEU A 24 -0.31 -9.25 -5.18
N LEU A 25 -0.77 -8.02 -4.93
CA LEU A 25 -2.01 -7.78 -4.19
C LEU A 25 -3.21 -8.45 -4.88
N ARG A 26 -3.28 -8.35 -6.23
CA ARG A 26 -4.33 -9.02 -7.02
C ARG A 26 -4.21 -10.55 -6.95
N ALA A 27 -2.99 -11.10 -6.90
CA ALA A 27 -2.80 -12.55 -6.76
C ALA A 27 -3.36 -13.05 -5.42
N PHE A 28 -3.12 -12.34 -4.32
CA PHE A 28 -3.76 -12.64 -3.04
C PHE A 28 -5.29 -12.56 -3.12
N ALA A 29 -5.83 -11.54 -3.80
CA ALA A 29 -7.28 -11.39 -3.99
C ALA A 29 -7.88 -12.55 -4.81
N ARG A 30 -7.22 -13.00 -5.88
CA ARG A 30 -7.66 -14.17 -6.69
C ARG A 30 -7.70 -15.46 -5.88
N GLN A 31 -6.91 -15.57 -4.83
CA GLN A 31 -6.89 -16.69 -3.91
C GLN A 31 -7.84 -16.53 -2.72
N GLY A 32 -8.72 -15.52 -2.76
CA GLY A 32 -9.77 -15.31 -1.77
C GLY A 32 -9.34 -14.51 -0.54
N ALA A 33 -8.10 -14.02 -0.46
CA ALA A 33 -7.70 -13.14 0.62
C ALA A 33 -8.31 -11.74 0.44
N PRO A 34 -8.97 -11.15 1.45
CA PRO A 34 -9.35 -9.74 1.41
C PRO A 34 -8.12 -8.84 1.24
N THR A 35 -8.23 -7.88 0.33
CA THR A 35 -7.12 -6.98 0.00
C THR A 35 -7.57 -5.52 0.00
N ILE A 36 -6.66 -4.61 0.35
CA ILE A 36 -6.86 -3.16 0.25
C ILE A 36 -5.54 -2.48 -0.11
N SER A 37 -5.61 -1.40 -0.89
CA SER A 37 -4.44 -0.57 -1.21
C SER A 37 -4.51 0.77 -0.49
N SER A 38 -3.38 1.23 0.09
CA SER A 38 -3.28 2.59 0.64
C SER A 38 -3.61 3.67 -0.39
N ASP A 39 -3.27 3.44 -1.66
CA ASP A 39 -3.57 4.38 -2.74
C ASP A 39 -5.07 4.46 -3.03
N GLU A 40 -5.80 3.33 -2.94
CA GLU A 40 -7.27 3.32 -3.05
C GLU A 40 -7.91 4.02 -1.86
N ILE A 41 -7.40 3.81 -0.64
CA ILE A 41 -7.86 4.54 0.56
C ILE A 41 -7.67 6.05 0.37
N VAL A 42 -6.50 6.49 -0.08
CA VAL A 42 -6.26 7.92 -0.39
C VAL A 42 -7.27 8.44 -1.40
N HIS A 43 -7.55 7.68 -2.47
CA HIS A 43 -8.54 8.08 -3.46
C HIS A 43 -9.95 8.31 -2.87
N VAL A 44 -10.37 7.44 -1.96
CA VAL A 44 -11.63 7.60 -1.23
C VAL A 44 -11.59 8.79 -0.28
N LEU A 45 -10.49 8.98 0.46
CA LEU A 45 -10.32 10.09 1.39
C LEU A 45 -10.38 11.45 0.70
N LEU A 46 -9.78 11.60 -0.46
CA LEU A 46 -9.79 12.85 -1.23
C LEU A 46 -11.18 13.29 -1.68
N ARG A 47 -12.15 12.36 -1.72
CA ARG A 47 -13.56 12.65 -2.03
C ARG A 47 -14.40 12.98 -0.81
N GLN A 48 -13.88 12.77 0.42
CA GLN A 48 -14.59 13.10 1.64
C GLN A 48 -14.68 14.63 1.81
N PRO A 49 -15.87 15.21 2.06
CA PRO A 49 -16.05 16.65 2.14
C PRO A 49 -15.04 17.33 3.08
N GLY A 50 -14.86 16.85 4.30
CA GLY A 50 -13.93 17.44 5.26
C GLY A 50 -12.46 17.37 4.88
N VAL A 51 -12.02 16.37 4.09
CA VAL A 51 -10.65 16.29 3.56
C VAL A 51 -10.50 17.24 2.37
N LYS A 52 -11.50 17.25 1.47
CA LYS A 52 -11.53 18.13 0.30
C LYS A 52 -11.47 19.60 0.69
N GLU A 53 -12.30 20.00 1.67
CA GLU A 53 -12.33 21.38 2.19
C GLU A 53 -10.95 21.82 2.72
N LEU A 54 -10.29 21.00 3.53
CA LEU A 54 -8.95 21.30 4.06
C LEU A 54 -7.90 21.43 2.96
N ILE A 55 -7.96 20.60 1.91
CA ILE A 55 -7.04 20.66 0.78
C ILE A 55 -7.28 21.92 -0.06
N VAL A 56 -8.55 22.27 -0.30
CA VAL A 56 -8.90 23.49 -1.03
C VAL A 56 -8.54 24.74 -0.23
N GLU A 57 -8.77 24.76 1.09
CA GLU A 57 -8.34 25.85 1.98
C GLU A 57 -6.81 26.06 1.90
N ARG A 58 -6.03 24.98 1.89
CA ARG A 58 -4.55 25.05 1.86
C ARG A 58 -3.99 25.41 0.49
N PHE A 59 -4.54 24.85 -0.60
CA PHE A 59 -3.95 24.93 -1.94
C PHE A 59 -4.75 25.77 -2.92
N GLY A 60 -5.95 26.20 -2.55
CA GLY A 60 -6.89 26.92 -3.40
C GLY A 60 -7.65 26.03 -4.37
N GLU A 61 -8.65 26.59 -5.05
CA GLU A 61 -9.53 25.86 -5.98
C GLU A 61 -8.82 25.27 -7.21
N ARG A 62 -7.60 25.71 -7.50
CA ARG A 62 -6.80 25.21 -8.63
C ARG A 62 -6.47 23.71 -8.54
N VAL A 63 -6.64 23.09 -7.39
CA VAL A 63 -6.46 21.65 -7.20
C VAL A 63 -7.72 20.84 -7.55
N LEU A 64 -8.84 21.51 -7.85
CA LEU A 64 -10.07 20.85 -8.27
C LEU A 64 -10.04 20.62 -9.79
N ASP A 65 -10.62 19.50 -10.23
CA ASP A 65 -10.93 19.25 -11.65
C ASP A 65 -12.22 19.95 -12.09
N ASP A 66 -12.66 19.66 -13.32
CA ASP A 66 -13.83 20.32 -13.92
C ASP A 66 -15.16 19.87 -13.28
N ASP A 67 -15.16 18.71 -12.60
CA ASP A 67 -16.29 18.19 -11.82
C ASP A 67 -16.30 18.73 -10.38
N GLY A 68 -15.33 19.57 -10.03
CA GLY A 68 -15.16 20.12 -8.71
C GLY A 68 -14.56 19.13 -7.70
N GLU A 69 -14.00 18.00 -8.12
CA GLU A 69 -13.33 17.02 -7.27
C GLU A 69 -11.82 17.27 -7.20
N ILE A 70 -11.15 16.72 -6.16
CA ILE A 70 -9.70 16.85 -6.01
C ILE A 70 -8.97 16.11 -7.15
N SER A 71 -8.26 16.87 -7.98
CA SER A 71 -7.36 16.33 -9.00
C SER A 71 -6.04 15.89 -8.37
N ARG A 72 -5.79 14.57 -8.28
CA ARG A 72 -4.53 14.01 -7.76
C ARG A 72 -3.30 14.57 -8.48
N GLY A 73 -3.40 14.77 -9.79
CA GLY A 73 -2.32 15.34 -10.61
C GLY A 73 -1.98 16.78 -10.19
N ARG A 74 -3.00 17.62 -10.06
CA ARG A 74 -2.82 19.04 -9.66
C ARG A 74 -2.29 19.17 -8.23
N VAL A 75 -2.75 18.30 -7.31
CA VAL A 75 -2.20 18.23 -5.94
C VAL A 75 -0.75 17.75 -5.98
N ALA A 76 -0.43 16.70 -6.73
CA ALA A 76 0.93 16.20 -6.88
C ALA A 76 1.88 17.28 -7.41
N GLU A 77 1.52 17.99 -8.48
CA GLU A 77 2.30 19.10 -9.01
C GLU A 77 2.57 20.20 -7.97
N ARG A 78 1.57 20.49 -7.14
CA ARG A 78 1.70 21.48 -6.07
C ARG A 78 2.70 21.04 -5.01
N VAL A 79 2.54 19.84 -4.46
CA VAL A 79 3.37 19.34 -3.35
C VAL A 79 4.79 18.97 -3.81
N PHE A 80 4.99 18.60 -5.08
CA PHE A 80 6.32 18.33 -5.62
C PHE A 80 7.25 19.55 -5.58
N ARG A 81 6.69 20.74 -5.67
CA ARG A 81 7.45 22.01 -5.69
C ARG A 81 7.70 22.58 -4.31
N ASN A 82 7.03 22.04 -3.27
CA ASN A 82 7.09 22.59 -1.93
C ASN A 82 7.06 21.47 -0.87
N GLN A 83 8.17 21.29 -0.17
CA GLN A 83 8.29 20.23 0.85
C GLN A 83 7.37 20.46 2.07
N ASP A 84 7.04 21.69 2.42
CA ASP A 84 6.13 21.98 3.54
C ASP A 84 4.70 21.62 3.15
N ASP A 85 4.31 21.84 1.89
CA ASP A 85 3.01 21.43 1.38
C ASP A 85 2.90 19.90 1.30
N LEU A 86 3.99 19.21 0.92
CA LEU A 86 4.05 17.75 0.93
C LEU A 86 3.89 17.20 2.34
N ARG A 87 4.67 17.72 3.29
CA ARG A 87 4.60 17.30 4.71
C ARG A 87 3.21 17.50 5.29
N TRP A 88 2.61 18.66 5.04
CA TRP A 88 1.25 18.97 5.49
C TRP A 88 0.22 17.97 4.92
N LEU A 89 0.32 17.62 3.63
CA LEU A 89 -0.57 16.65 3.00
C LEU A 89 -0.38 15.25 3.60
N GLU A 90 0.86 14.85 3.85
CA GLU A 90 1.18 13.57 4.52
C GLU A 90 0.62 13.54 5.94
N GLU A 91 0.80 14.58 6.74
CA GLU A 91 0.23 14.72 8.08
C GLU A 91 -1.31 14.68 8.08
N LEU A 92 -1.94 15.21 7.04
CA LEU A 92 -3.39 15.14 6.86
C LEU A 92 -3.86 13.72 6.53
N LEU A 93 -3.18 13.03 5.61
CA LEU A 93 -3.65 11.77 5.03
C LEU A 93 -3.19 10.52 5.81
N HIS A 94 -1.95 10.46 6.28
CA HIS A 94 -1.40 9.25 6.91
C HIS A 94 -2.24 8.73 8.08
N PRO A 95 -2.64 9.55 9.07
CA PRO A 95 -3.48 9.05 10.17
C PRO A 95 -4.83 8.50 9.70
N ARG A 96 -5.40 9.10 8.66
CA ARG A 96 -6.68 8.70 8.09
C ARG A 96 -6.59 7.40 7.32
N VAL A 97 -5.51 7.21 6.57
CA VAL A 97 -5.20 5.95 5.87
C VAL A 97 -5.02 4.82 6.88
N ILE A 98 -4.23 5.07 7.94
CA ILE A 98 -4.02 4.11 9.01
C ILE A 98 -5.35 3.73 9.67
N ALA A 99 -6.17 4.70 10.05
CA ALA A 99 -7.46 4.45 10.67
C ALA A 99 -8.40 3.67 9.72
N ALA A 100 -8.34 3.93 8.41
CA ALA A 100 -9.18 3.25 7.43
C ALA A 100 -8.84 1.76 7.31
N TYR A 101 -7.57 1.39 7.13
CA TYR A 101 -7.22 -0.03 7.00
C TYR A 101 -7.31 -0.78 8.35
N LEU A 102 -7.11 -0.13 9.50
CA LEU A 102 -7.32 -0.74 10.81
C LEU A 102 -8.81 -1.06 11.01
N ARG A 103 -9.70 -0.12 10.74
CA ARG A 103 -11.15 -0.34 10.81
C ARG A 103 -11.61 -1.44 9.86
N TRP A 104 -11.09 -1.45 8.62
CA TRP A 104 -11.38 -2.52 7.67
C TRP A 104 -10.98 -3.89 8.20
N ARG A 105 -9.81 -4.02 8.86
CA ARG A 105 -9.38 -5.28 9.48
C ARG A 105 -10.26 -5.69 10.67
N GLU A 106 -10.70 -4.72 11.48
CA GLU A 106 -11.65 -4.98 12.57
C GLU A 106 -12.95 -5.55 12.02
N GLN A 107 -13.50 -4.93 10.97
CA GLN A 107 -14.71 -5.41 10.29
C GLN A 107 -14.56 -6.84 9.73
N LEU A 108 -13.39 -7.19 9.20
CA LEU A 108 -13.13 -8.57 8.76
C LEU A 108 -13.11 -9.56 9.93
N GLY A 109 -12.65 -9.16 11.10
CA GLY A 109 -12.64 -9.97 12.31
C GLY A 109 -14.04 -10.16 12.93
N GLU A 110 -14.99 -9.29 12.61
CA GLU A 110 -16.38 -9.34 13.08
C GLU A 110 -17.30 -10.20 12.21
N LEU A 111 -16.81 -10.74 11.08
CA LEU A 111 -17.57 -11.64 10.23
C LEU A 111 -17.84 -12.96 10.95
N ASP A 112 -18.96 -13.61 10.62
CA ASP A 112 -19.31 -14.95 11.14
C ASP A 112 -18.23 -16.01 10.82
N ASP A 113 -17.56 -15.85 9.66
CA ASP A 113 -16.43 -16.67 9.22
C ASP A 113 -15.27 -15.73 8.82
N PRO A 114 -14.45 -15.29 9.80
CA PRO A 114 -13.35 -14.38 9.53
C PRO A 114 -12.29 -15.01 8.62
N PRO A 115 -11.76 -14.28 7.63
CA PRO A 115 -10.69 -14.80 6.77
C PRO A 115 -9.42 -15.09 7.58
N ALA A 116 -8.65 -16.11 7.17
CA ALA A 116 -7.39 -16.47 7.84
C ALA A 116 -6.38 -15.31 7.85
N LEU A 117 -6.31 -14.55 6.76
CA LEU A 117 -5.47 -13.37 6.64
C LEU A 117 -6.12 -12.28 5.78
N CYS A 118 -5.57 -11.09 5.87
CA CYS A 118 -5.91 -9.95 4.99
C CYS A 118 -4.64 -9.21 4.58
N VAL A 119 -4.65 -8.59 3.41
CA VAL A 119 -3.44 -8.01 2.80
C VAL A 119 -3.65 -6.54 2.51
N THR A 120 -2.68 -5.72 2.91
CA THR A 120 -2.67 -4.27 2.66
C THR A 120 -1.43 -3.88 1.86
N GLU A 121 -1.59 -3.23 0.71
CA GLU A 121 -0.46 -2.61 0.00
C GLU A 121 -0.13 -1.27 0.63
N VAL A 122 1.11 -1.11 1.14
CA VAL A 122 1.63 0.11 1.76
C VAL A 122 2.98 0.46 1.16
N PRO A 123 3.05 1.33 0.14
CA PRO A 123 4.30 1.63 -0.57
C PRO A 123 5.42 2.19 0.32
N LEU A 124 5.08 3.04 1.29
CA LEU A 124 6.02 3.71 2.20
C LEU A 124 6.04 3.10 3.62
N LEU A 125 5.82 1.77 3.73
CA LEU A 125 5.64 1.08 4.99
C LEU A 125 6.74 1.37 6.02
N TYR A 126 7.99 1.16 5.63
CA TYR A 126 9.15 1.33 6.50
C TYR A 126 9.54 2.78 6.71
N GLU A 127 9.29 3.64 5.71
CA GLU A 127 9.58 5.07 5.76
C GLU A 127 8.76 5.78 6.85
N VAL A 128 7.56 5.27 7.13
CA VAL A 128 6.66 5.80 8.17
C VAL A 128 6.62 4.96 9.44
N GLY A 129 7.51 3.95 9.58
CA GLY A 129 7.52 3.05 10.75
C GLY A 129 6.22 2.26 10.90
N GLY A 130 5.62 1.88 9.77
CA GLY A 130 4.31 1.24 9.71
C GLY A 130 4.32 -0.27 9.93
N GLU A 131 5.49 -0.92 9.85
CA GLU A 131 5.66 -2.36 9.89
C GLU A 131 5.12 -3.00 11.18
N THR A 132 5.23 -2.33 12.30
CA THR A 132 4.75 -2.84 13.60
C THR A 132 3.24 -3.02 13.70
N ARG A 133 2.48 -2.55 12.69
CA ARG A 133 1.02 -2.69 12.61
C ARG A 133 0.58 -3.94 11.86
N PHE A 134 1.54 -4.75 11.40
CA PHE A 134 1.31 -5.95 10.61
C PHE A 134 1.94 -7.16 11.29
N ASP A 135 1.34 -8.32 11.08
CA ASP A 135 1.85 -9.59 11.60
C ASP A 135 2.94 -10.18 10.70
N ALA A 136 2.92 -9.81 9.41
CA ALA A 136 3.97 -10.17 8.45
C ALA A 136 4.11 -9.10 7.36
N VAL A 137 5.32 -8.98 6.80
CA VAL A 137 5.66 -8.07 5.72
C VAL A 137 6.23 -8.82 4.53
N VAL A 138 5.63 -8.60 3.37
CA VAL A 138 6.13 -9.06 2.07
C VAL A 138 6.79 -7.89 1.36
N VAL A 139 8.07 -8.04 1.00
CA VAL A 139 8.79 -7.08 0.16
C VAL A 139 8.85 -7.59 -1.27
N VAL A 140 8.36 -6.79 -2.22
CA VAL A 140 8.45 -7.08 -3.66
C VAL A 140 9.63 -6.32 -4.26
N THR A 141 10.52 -7.06 -4.91
CA THR A 141 11.66 -6.51 -5.66
C THR A 141 11.54 -6.85 -7.14
N ALA A 142 12.28 -6.16 -7.99
CA ALA A 142 12.54 -6.52 -9.39
C ALA A 142 13.79 -5.80 -9.87
N ALA A 143 14.49 -6.37 -10.84
CA ALA A 143 15.66 -5.75 -11.43
C ALA A 143 15.35 -4.35 -11.99
N PRO A 144 16.28 -3.38 -11.92
CA PRO A 144 16.05 -2.01 -12.38
C PRO A 144 15.55 -1.95 -13.84
N GLU A 145 16.05 -2.82 -14.71
CA GLU A 145 15.68 -2.91 -16.12
C GLU A 145 14.23 -3.35 -16.29
N VAL A 146 13.78 -4.33 -15.49
CA VAL A 146 12.41 -4.84 -15.48
C VAL A 146 11.46 -3.74 -15.00
N ARG A 147 11.83 -3.00 -13.95
CA ARG A 147 11.06 -1.89 -13.42
C ARG A 147 10.94 -0.74 -14.42
N ALA A 148 12.06 -0.36 -15.07
CA ALA A 148 12.08 0.67 -16.09
C ALA A 148 11.20 0.29 -17.29
N ALA A 149 11.26 -0.97 -17.75
CA ALA A 149 10.40 -1.46 -18.83
C ALA A 149 8.91 -1.38 -18.48
N ARG A 150 8.53 -1.72 -17.23
CA ARG A 150 7.14 -1.64 -16.75
C ARG A 150 6.64 -0.20 -16.62
N LEU A 151 7.50 0.73 -16.28
CA LEU A 151 7.17 2.15 -16.11
C LEU A 151 7.18 2.93 -17.43
N GLY A 152 7.84 2.41 -18.47
CA GLY A 152 8.07 3.11 -19.74
C GLY A 152 9.11 4.25 -19.63
N HIS A 153 9.80 4.38 -18.52
CA HIS A 153 10.87 5.35 -18.26
C HIS A 153 11.81 4.84 -17.16
N PRO A 154 13.05 5.35 -17.07
CA PRO A 154 13.95 4.99 -15.97
C PRO A 154 13.31 5.28 -14.61
N VAL A 155 13.65 4.46 -13.63
CA VAL A 155 13.22 4.66 -12.24
C VAL A 155 13.73 6.03 -11.78
N SER A 156 12.82 6.88 -11.35
CA SER A 156 13.10 8.30 -11.12
C SER A 156 13.83 8.55 -9.81
N ASP A 157 14.40 9.76 -9.66
CA ASP A 157 14.98 10.29 -8.42
C ASP A 157 14.04 10.25 -7.20
N ARG A 158 12.77 9.89 -7.39
CA ARG A 158 11.83 9.63 -6.30
C ARG A 158 12.30 8.48 -5.41
N GLU A 159 13.02 7.49 -5.96
CA GLU A 159 13.59 6.40 -5.16
C GLU A 159 14.71 6.85 -4.23
N THR A 160 15.41 7.92 -4.52
CA THR A 160 16.47 8.45 -3.63
C THR A 160 15.95 8.92 -2.27
N ARG A 161 14.63 9.13 -2.16
CA ARG A 161 13.94 9.50 -0.92
C ARG A 161 13.38 8.29 -0.16
N LEU A 162 13.43 7.12 -0.78
CA LEU A 162 12.94 5.88 -0.20
C LEU A 162 14.05 5.17 0.56
N LEU A 163 13.66 4.35 1.52
CA LEU A 163 14.60 3.43 2.16
C LEU A 163 15.19 2.49 1.10
N PRO A 164 16.53 2.27 1.07
CA PRO A 164 17.15 1.34 0.13
C PRO A 164 16.47 -0.04 0.17
N ILE A 165 16.33 -0.66 -0.99
CA ILE A 165 15.59 -1.93 -1.11
C ILE A 165 16.23 -3.04 -0.28
N GLU A 166 17.55 -3.05 -0.15
CA GLU A 166 18.32 -4.01 0.65
C GLU A 166 17.93 -3.92 2.13
N GLN A 167 17.69 -2.71 2.64
CA GLN A 167 17.25 -2.49 4.02
C GLN A 167 15.80 -2.94 4.23
N LYS A 168 14.93 -2.82 3.23
CA LYS A 168 13.57 -3.34 3.27
C LYS A 168 13.58 -4.86 3.27
N VAL A 169 14.37 -5.48 2.40
CA VAL A 169 14.55 -6.93 2.30
C VAL A 169 15.06 -7.52 3.61
N ALA A 170 16.03 -6.86 4.25
CA ALA A 170 16.59 -7.32 5.52
C ALA A 170 15.60 -7.34 6.70
N LYS A 171 14.46 -6.64 6.57
CA LYS A 171 13.41 -6.55 7.60
C LYS A 171 12.13 -7.32 7.21
N ALA A 172 12.09 -7.92 6.02
CA ALA A 172 10.91 -8.60 5.51
C ALA A 172 10.79 -10.02 6.08
N ASP A 173 9.55 -10.47 6.31
CA ASP A 173 9.27 -11.88 6.61
C ASP A 173 9.26 -12.73 5.34
N PHE A 174 8.85 -12.13 4.21
CA PHE A 174 8.85 -12.75 2.88
C PHE A 174 9.40 -11.78 1.84
N VAL A 175 10.15 -12.31 0.88
CA VAL A 175 10.68 -11.54 -0.24
C VAL A 175 10.27 -12.21 -1.55
N TYR A 176 9.69 -11.42 -2.45
CA TYR A 176 9.39 -11.87 -3.81
C TYR A 176 10.20 -11.06 -4.82
N GLU A 177 11.07 -11.72 -5.55
CA GLU A 177 11.77 -11.16 -6.69
C GLU A 177 10.93 -11.34 -7.95
N ASN A 178 10.30 -10.26 -8.40
CA ASN A 178 9.32 -10.28 -9.46
C ASN A 178 9.96 -10.14 -10.85
N GLU A 179 10.63 -11.18 -11.28
CA GLU A 179 11.22 -11.31 -12.62
C GLU A 179 10.51 -12.36 -13.48
N GLY A 180 9.57 -13.08 -12.87
CA GLY A 180 8.95 -14.23 -13.46
C GLY A 180 7.56 -14.01 -14.05
N SER A 181 6.87 -15.13 -14.23
CA SER A 181 5.54 -15.23 -14.79
C SER A 181 4.44 -14.89 -13.75
N LEU A 182 3.21 -14.70 -14.23
CA LEU A 182 2.05 -14.61 -13.35
C LEU A 182 1.84 -15.88 -12.52
N GLU A 183 2.22 -17.05 -13.06
CA GLU A 183 2.11 -18.34 -12.37
C GLU A 183 3.02 -18.41 -11.15
N GLU A 184 4.26 -17.92 -11.26
CA GLU A 184 5.20 -17.86 -10.14
C GLU A 184 4.72 -16.90 -9.05
N LEU A 185 4.13 -15.78 -9.45
CA LEU A 185 3.55 -14.80 -8.54
C LEU A 185 2.32 -15.36 -7.80
N GLU A 186 1.46 -16.12 -8.49
CA GLU A 186 0.33 -16.84 -7.90
C GLU A 186 0.82 -17.94 -6.92
N ALA A 187 1.82 -18.71 -7.31
CA ALA A 187 2.41 -19.74 -6.46
C ALA A 187 2.99 -19.11 -5.17
N PHE A 188 3.73 -18.01 -5.29
CA PHE A 188 4.25 -17.29 -4.14
C PHE A 188 3.14 -16.81 -3.18
N ALA A 189 2.06 -16.21 -3.72
CA ALA A 189 0.92 -15.79 -2.90
C ALA A 189 0.28 -16.97 -2.16
N SER A 190 0.13 -18.12 -2.85
CA SER A 190 -0.38 -19.37 -2.25
C SER A 190 0.49 -19.86 -1.10
N ASP A 191 1.82 -19.85 -1.28
CA ASP A 191 2.77 -20.31 -0.26
C ASP A 191 2.76 -19.41 0.99
N VAL A 192 2.65 -18.10 0.80
CA VAL A 192 2.51 -17.14 1.92
C VAL A 192 1.21 -17.39 2.69
N ILE A 193 0.08 -17.55 1.97
CA ILE A 193 -1.22 -17.88 2.58
C ILE A 193 -1.12 -19.18 3.37
N ALA A 194 -0.59 -20.24 2.76
CA ALA A 194 -0.47 -21.54 3.40
C ALA A 194 0.44 -21.51 4.65
N THR A 195 1.51 -20.71 4.62
CA THR A 195 2.43 -20.57 5.75
C THR A 195 1.78 -19.85 6.92
N LEU A 196 1.11 -18.71 6.65
CA LEU A 196 0.52 -17.87 7.69
C LEU A 196 -0.81 -18.42 8.25
N SER A 197 -1.53 -19.25 7.47
CA SER A 197 -2.77 -19.89 7.94
C SER A 197 -2.53 -21.06 8.89
N ARG A 198 -1.32 -21.62 8.94
CA ARG A 198 -0.95 -22.74 9.82
C ARG A 198 -0.42 -22.31 11.18
N SER A 199 -0.06 -21.03 11.32
CA SER A 199 0.48 -20.46 12.57
C SER A 199 -0.63 -19.96 13.46
#